data_4f0b84475ee383768c16beb6f9df74e0
#
_entry.id   4f0b84475ee383768c16beb6f9df74e0
#
_cell.length_a   1.000
_cell.length_b   1.000
_cell.length_c   1.000
_cell.angle_alpha   90.00
_cell.angle_beta   90.00
_cell.angle_gamma   90.00
#
_symmetry.space_group_name_H-M   'P 1'
#
loop_
_entity.id
_entity.type
_entity.pdbx_description
1 polymer ?
#
loop_
_entity_poly.entity_id
_entity_poly.type
_entity_poly.pdbx_seq_one_letter_code
_entity_poly.pdbx_strand_id
1 'polypeptide(L)'
;NRKRKNKSRRGDERKNNQYMKVEQYSQDSRDLGILEVDKYANQIGDVYESLLPKLKPKGHCVINVSDMWWENKRITIHISLIEELRSRGYELRNVIIWDRTNIVNRIGIFGWPSNYITMGVTFEYLLDFWRPADK
;
A
#
# COMPACT_ATOMS: atom_id res chain seq x y z
N ASN A 1 23.36 36.49 -10.52
CA ASN A 1 23.22 35.23 -11.30
C ASN A 1 23.24 34.01 -10.36
N ARG A 2 22.22 33.86 -9.54
CA ARG A 2 21.99 32.59 -8.83
C ARG A 2 21.35 31.61 -9.81
N LYS A 3 22.18 30.79 -10.42
CA LYS A 3 21.71 29.67 -11.23
C LYS A 3 20.76 28.81 -10.37
N ARG A 4 19.56 28.61 -10.86
CA ARG A 4 18.53 27.74 -10.26
C ARG A 4 18.99 26.28 -10.26
N LYS A 5 19.96 25.93 -9.42
CA LYS A 5 20.44 24.55 -9.25
C LYS A 5 19.38 23.60 -8.66
N ASN A 6 18.31 24.15 -8.08
CA ASN A 6 17.32 23.33 -7.38
C ASN A 6 16.22 22.72 -8.28
N LYS A 7 16.09 23.18 -9.54
CA LYS A 7 15.07 22.63 -10.43
C LYS A 7 15.52 21.33 -11.10
N SER A 8 16.80 21.20 -11.38
CA SER A 8 17.35 19.98 -11.99
C SER A 8 17.36 18.81 -11.00
N ARG A 9 17.70 19.07 -9.74
CA ARG A 9 17.69 18.03 -8.71
C ARG A 9 16.31 17.40 -8.47
N ARG A 10 15.25 18.22 -8.39
CA ARG A 10 13.89 17.68 -8.24
C ARG A 10 13.41 16.91 -9.47
N GLY A 11 13.85 17.29 -10.66
CA GLY A 11 13.57 16.57 -11.89
C GLY A 11 14.30 15.24 -11.95
N ASP A 12 15.56 15.23 -11.53
CA ASP A 12 16.40 14.03 -11.53
C ASP A 12 15.99 13.05 -10.42
N GLU A 13 15.63 13.55 -9.26
CA GLU A 13 15.10 12.74 -8.17
C GLU A 13 13.78 12.04 -8.56
N ARG A 14 12.91 12.72 -9.33
CA ARG A 14 11.70 12.11 -9.89
C ARG A 14 12.00 11.10 -10.99
N LYS A 15 12.94 11.42 -11.88
CA LYS A 15 13.38 10.51 -12.94
C LYS A 15 14.04 9.25 -12.37
N ASN A 16 14.77 9.41 -11.29
CA ASN A 16 15.44 8.31 -10.62
C ASN A 16 14.53 7.51 -9.68
N ASN A 17 13.24 7.85 -9.59
CA ASN A 17 12.29 7.16 -8.73
C ASN A 17 12.73 7.04 -7.27
N GLN A 18 13.54 7.95 -6.78
CA GLN A 18 14.09 7.86 -5.42
C GLN A 18 13.00 7.84 -4.34
N TYR A 19 11.89 8.53 -4.61
CA TYR A 19 10.71 8.51 -3.72
C TYR A 19 9.77 7.35 -3.95
N MET A 20 10.03 6.58 -5.01
CA MET A 20 9.18 5.46 -5.42
C MET A 20 9.96 4.14 -5.45
N LYS A 21 11.24 4.16 -5.12
CA LYS A 21 11.97 2.93 -4.90
C LYS A 21 11.38 2.26 -3.66
N VAL A 22 10.58 1.26 -3.90
CA VAL A 22 10.31 0.28 -2.86
C VAL A 22 11.66 -0.34 -2.53
N GLU A 23 12.17 -0.03 -1.35
CA GLU A 23 13.37 -0.67 -0.85
C GLU A 23 13.09 -2.16 -0.75
N GLN A 24 13.77 -2.91 -1.56
CA GLN A 24 13.64 -4.35 -1.51
C GLN A 24 14.50 -4.88 -0.37
N TYR A 25 13.83 -5.31 0.68
CA TYR A 25 14.50 -5.81 1.89
C TYR A 25 15.11 -7.20 1.71
N SER A 26 14.70 -7.94 0.69
CA SER A 26 15.12 -9.32 0.49
C SER A 26 15.26 -9.65 -0.99
N GLN A 27 16.18 -10.58 -1.29
CA GLN A 27 16.35 -11.22 -2.60
C GLN A 27 15.77 -12.67 -2.59
N ASP A 28 15.19 -13.08 -1.48
CA ASP A 28 14.59 -14.41 -1.36
C ASP A 28 13.34 -14.51 -2.25
N SER A 29 13.29 -15.55 -3.08
CA SER A 29 12.13 -15.79 -3.97
C SER A 29 10.81 -16.02 -3.24
N ARG A 30 10.87 -16.28 -1.93
CA ARG A 30 9.70 -16.41 -1.06
C ARG A 30 9.19 -15.08 -0.54
N ASP A 31 9.96 -13.99 -0.75
CA ASP A 31 9.54 -12.66 -0.33
C ASP A 31 8.42 -12.15 -1.23
N LEU A 32 7.23 -11.96 -0.65
CA LEU A 32 6.06 -11.48 -1.36
C LEU A 32 6.22 -10.04 -1.85
N GLY A 33 7.11 -9.27 -1.25
CA GLY A 33 7.38 -7.87 -1.63
C GLY A 33 7.99 -7.70 -3.02
N ILE A 34 8.48 -8.77 -3.66
CA ILE A 34 9.04 -8.73 -5.01
C ILE A 34 8.01 -9.03 -6.11
N LEU A 35 6.80 -9.38 -5.73
CA LEU A 35 5.76 -9.78 -6.67
C LEU A 35 5.06 -8.58 -7.30
N GLU A 36 4.54 -8.80 -8.50
CA GLU A 36 3.55 -7.90 -9.09
C GLU A 36 2.31 -7.82 -8.20
N VAL A 37 1.62 -6.67 -8.24
CA VAL A 37 0.53 -6.38 -7.29
C VAL A 37 -0.56 -7.44 -7.26
N ASP A 38 -0.98 -7.93 -8.43
CA ASP A 38 -2.04 -8.94 -8.50
C ASP A 38 -1.59 -10.28 -7.92
N LYS A 39 -0.36 -10.68 -8.20
CA LYS A 39 0.24 -11.88 -7.60
C LYS A 39 0.43 -11.72 -6.10
N TYR A 40 0.86 -10.54 -5.67
CA TYR A 40 1.01 -10.21 -4.26
C TYR A 40 -0.32 -10.35 -3.51
N ALA A 41 -1.38 -9.72 -4.00
CA ALA A 41 -2.70 -9.79 -3.38
C ALA A 41 -3.23 -11.23 -3.30
N ASN A 42 -3.07 -12.00 -4.37
CA ASN A 42 -3.47 -13.40 -4.43
C ASN A 42 -2.71 -14.26 -3.41
N GLN A 43 -1.38 -14.12 -3.32
CA GLN A 43 -0.58 -14.89 -2.38
C GLN A 43 -0.81 -14.50 -0.93
N ILE A 44 -1.02 -13.22 -0.66
CA ILE A 44 -1.49 -12.77 0.67
C ILE A 44 -2.83 -13.42 0.99
N GLY A 45 -3.74 -13.46 0.03
CA GLY A 45 -5.02 -14.17 0.15
C GLY A 45 -4.82 -15.63 0.55
N ASP A 46 -3.92 -16.36 -0.11
CA ASP A 46 -3.62 -17.76 0.21
C ASP A 46 -3.12 -17.92 1.66
N VAL A 47 -2.24 -17.05 2.10
CA VAL A 47 -1.74 -17.06 3.49
C VAL A 47 -2.88 -16.85 4.48
N TYR A 48 -3.71 -15.84 4.28
CA TYR A 48 -4.80 -15.53 5.19
C TYR A 48 -5.92 -16.57 5.14
N GLU A 49 -6.17 -17.18 3.99
CA GLU A 49 -7.10 -18.32 3.88
C GLU A 49 -6.63 -19.48 4.76
N SER A 50 -5.35 -19.77 4.78
CA SER A 50 -4.78 -20.82 5.65
C SER A 50 -4.88 -20.49 7.14
N LEU A 51 -4.94 -19.21 7.48
CA LEU A 51 -5.06 -18.74 8.87
C LEU A 51 -6.51 -18.67 9.35
N LEU A 52 -7.47 -18.56 8.44
CA LEU A 52 -8.88 -18.40 8.80
C LEU A 52 -9.41 -19.48 9.76
N PRO A 53 -9.14 -20.78 9.56
CA PRO A 53 -9.58 -21.81 10.50
C PRO A 53 -8.97 -21.70 11.91
N LYS A 54 -7.81 -21.05 12.00
CA LYS A 54 -7.07 -20.87 13.26
C LYS A 54 -7.55 -19.66 14.05
N LEU A 55 -8.21 -18.73 13.37
CA LEU A 55 -8.82 -17.57 14.00
C LEU A 55 -10.12 -18.00 14.69
N LYS A 56 -10.33 -17.58 15.92
CA LYS A 56 -11.60 -17.85 16.61
C LYS A 56 -12.79 -17.25 15.85
N PRO A 57 -13.96 -17.87 15.88
CA PRO A 57 -15.18 -17.22 15.39
C PRO A 57 -15.34 -15.82 15.99
N LYS A 58 -15.69 -14.84 15.19
CA LYS A 58 -15.71 -13.42 15.54
C LYS A 58 -14.35 -12.82 15.93
N GLY A 59 -13.26 -13.56 15.74
CA GLY A 59 -11.92 -13.04 15.92
C GLY A 59 -11.54 -12.07 14.82
N HIS A 60 -10.68 -11.11 15.13
CA HIS A 60 -10.24 -10.07 14.23
C HIS A 60 -8.85 -10.35 13.68
N CYS A 61 -8.62 -9.90 12.45
CA CYS A 61 -7.34 -9.88 11.79
C CYS A 61 -7.16 -8.49 11.17
N VAL A 62 -6.14 -7.77 11.59
CA VAL A 62 -5.88 -6.40 11.12
C VAL A 62 -4.67 -6.40 10.21
N ILE A 63 -4.83 -5.87 9.01
CA ILE A 63 -3.77 -5.75 8.02
C ILE A 63 -3.42 -4.29 7.82
N ASN A 64 -2.15 -3.94 8.02
CA ASN A 64 -1.63 -2.64 7.69
C ASN A 64 -1.16 -2.61 6.24
N VAL A 65 -1.69 -1.70 5.46
CA VAL A 65 -1.35 -1.55 4.04
C VAL A 65 -1.45 -0.09 3.61
N SER A 66 -0.60 0.29 2.68
CA SER A 66 -0.64 1.60 2.04
C SER A 66 -0.75 1.43 0.53
N ASP A 67 -1.52 2.30 -0.10
CA ASP A 67 -1.49 2.41 -1.56
C ASP A 67 -0.15 3.00 -2.00
N MET A 68 0.21 2.72 -3.24
CA MET A 68 1.46 3.22 -3.80
C MET A 68 1.23 3.87 -5.16
N TRP A 69 2.18 4.70 -5.55
CA TRP A 69 2.26 5.28 -6.88
C TRP A 69 3.39 4.59 -7.65
N TRP A 70 3.04 3.93 -8.73
CA TRP A 70 4.00 3.20 -9.54
C TRP A 70 3.72 3.41 -11.03
N GLU A 71 4.75 3.69 -11.81
CA GLU A 71 4.65 3.87 -13.26
C GLU A 71 3.50 4.82 -13.69
N ASN A 72 3.41 5.97 -13.04
CA ASN A 72 2.36 6.97 -13.27
C ASN A 72 0.92 6.49 -12.99
N LYS A 73 0.78 5.44 -12.20
CA LYS A 73 -0.53 4.93 -11.76
C LYS A 73 -0.59 4.81 -10.25
N ARG A 74 -1.75 5.12 -9.71
CA ARG A 74 -2.05 4.78 -8.32
C ARG A 74 -2.40 3.30 -8.25
N ILE A 75 -1.64 2.59 -7.46
CA ILE A 75 -1.89 1.16 -7.18
C ILE A 75 -2.67 1.08 -5.88
N THR A 76 -3.92 0.64 -5.98
CA THR A 76 -4.86 0.56 -4.85
C THR A 76 -4.79 -0.81 -4.19
N ILE A 77 -3.68 -1.09 -3.50
CA ILE A 77 -3.41 -2.39 -2.86
C ILE A 77 -4.51 -2.74 -1.85
N HIS A 78 -5.00 -1.75 -1.09
CA HIS A 78 -6.04 -2.01 -0.10
C HIS A 78 -7.32 -2.56 -0.73
N ILE A 79 -7.71 -2.09 -1.92
CA ILE A 79 -8.90 -2.61 -2.62
C ILE A 79 -8.68 -4.07 -3.01
N SER A 80 -7.54 -4.38 -3.61
CA SER A 80 -7.20 -5.75 -4.03
C SER A 80 -7.19 -6.72 -2.84
N LEU A 81 -6.63 -6.31 -1.70
CA LEU A 81 -6.63 -7.13 -0.50
C LEU A 81 -8.03 -7.32 0.08
N ILE A 82 -8.87 -6.28 0.08
CA ILE A 82 -10.26 -6.39 0.55
C ILE A 82 -11.01 -7.41 -0.31
N GLU A 83 -10.90 -7.34 -1.62
CA GLU A 83 -11.57 -8.27 -2.54
C GLU A 83 -11.08 -9.70 -2.35
N GLU A 84 -9.77 -9.91 -2.26
CA GLU A 84 -9.17 -11.23 -2.06
C GLU A 84 -9.60 -11.86 -0.73
N LEU A 85 -9.51 -11.14 0.37
CA LEU A 85 -9.87 -11.70 1.67
C LEU A 85 -11.37 -11.96 1.79
N ARG A 86 -12.19 -11.10 1.22
CA ARG A 86 -13.65 -11.34 1.18
C ARG A 86 -14.01 -12.58 0.39
N SER A 87 -13.35 -12.82 -0.74
CA SER A 87 -13.56 -14.03 -1.55
C SER A 87 -13.16 -15.32 -0.83
N ARG A 88 -12.33 -15.20 0.21
CA ARG A 88 -11.78 -16.33 0.97
C ARG A 88 -12.44 -16.53 2.35
N GLY A 89 -13.52 -15.82 2.63
CA GLY A 89 -14.34 -16.05 3.81
C GLY A 89 -14.15 -15.06 4.96
N TYR A 90 -13.34 -14.03 4.77
CA TYR A 90 -13.27 -12.91 5.72
C TYR A 90 -14.37 -11.88 5.46
N GLU A 91 -14.81 -11.19 6.48
CA GLU A 91 -15.64 -9.99 6.38
C GLU A 91 -14.84 -8.76 6.77
N LEU A 92 -14.91 -7.70 5.98
CA LEU A 92 -14.35 -6.41 6.35
C LEU A 92 -15.28 -5.74 7.36
N ARG A 93 -14.75 -5.39 8.54
CA ARG A 93 -15.50 -4.73 9.61
C ARG A 93 -15.23 -3.24 9.66
N ASN A 94 -13.95 -2.88 9.67
CA ASN A 94 -13.55 -1.49 9.80
C ASN A 94 -12.42 -1.15 8.84
N VAL A 95 -12.43 0.08 8.34
CA VAL A 95 -11.30 0.70 7.67
C VAL A 95 -10.82 1.83 8.57
N ILE A 96 -9.65 1.68 9.12
CA ILE A 96 -9.05 2.64 10.03
C ILE A 96 -7.96 3.38 9.26
N ILE A 97 -7.95 4.69 9.34
CA ILE A 97 -6.91 5.51 8.74
C ILE A 97 -5.88 5.83 9.82
N TRP A 98 -4.66 5.39 9.59
CA TRP A 98 -3.53 5.72 10.42
C TRP A 98 -2.82 6.94 9.82
N ASP A 99 -3.08 8.09 10.41
CA ASP A 99 -2.44 9.35 10.01
C ASP A 99 -0.96 9.34 10.41
N ARG A 100 -0.09 9.56 9.44
CA ARG A 100 1.36 9.63 9.62
C ARG A 100 1.93 11.03 9.39
N THR A 101 1.13 12.06 9.40
CA THR A 101 1.59 13.42 9.14
C THR A 101 2.65 13.91 10.12
N ASN A 102 2.68 13.37 11.33
CA ASN A 102 3.72 13.66 12.33
C ASN A 102 5.07 13.00 12.02
N ILE A 103 5.11 11.99 11.17
CA ILE A 103 6.33 11.27 10.76
C ILE A 103 6.78 11.78 9.40
N VAL A 104 5.84 12.14 8.52
CA VAL A 104 6.10 12.67 7.18
C VAL A 104 6.07 14.19 7.25
N ASN A 105 7.22 14.82 7.25
CA ASN A 105 7.37 16.27 7.43
C ASN A 105 6.75 17.12 6.31
N ARG A 106 6.46 16.54 5.15
CA ARG A 106 5.89 17.27 4.01
C ARG A 106 5.00 16.37 3.17
N ILE A 107 3.83 16.89 2.84
CA ILE A 107 3.02 16.33 1.77
C ILE A 107 3.73 16.60 0.45
N GLY A 108 4.16 15.55 -0.24
CA GLY A 108 4.70 15.65 -1.57
C GLY A 108 3.58 15.99 -2.56
N ILE A 109 3.74 17.08 -3.30
CA ILE A 109 2.86 17.43 -4.42
C ILE A 109 3.67 17.26 -5.69
N PHE A 110 3.15 16.43 -6.59
CA PHE A 110 3.78 16.08 -7.85
C PHE A 110 2.88 16.44 -9.02
N GLY A 111 3.50 16.69 -10.14
CA GLY A 111 2.78 17.11 -11.34
C GLY A 111 2.88 18.61 -11.55
N TRP A 112 3.05 19.00 -12.79
CA TRP A 112 3.18 20.38 -13.23
C TRP A 112 3.02 20.49 -14.74
N PRO A 113 2.48 21.60 -15.23
CA PRO A 113 1.90 22.73 -14.49
C PRO A 113 0.41 22.75 -14.47
N SER A 114 -0.34 21.93 -15.21
CA SER A 114 -1.73 22.24 -15.43
C SER A 114 -2.68 21.05 -15.55
N ASN A 115 -2.19 19.86 -15.75
CA ASN A 115 -3.09 18.79 -16.18
C ASN A 115 -3.45 17.79 -15.07
N TYR A 116 -2.63 17.67 -14.05
CA TYR A 116 -2.92 16.83 -12.90
C TYR A 116 -2.02 17.18 -11.72
N ILE A 117 -2.55 17.01 -10.55
CA ILE A 117 -1.82 17.11 -9.29
C ILE A 117 -1.88 15.76 -8.62
N THR A 118 -0.72 15.22 -8.28
CA THR A 118 -0.60 14.02 -7.46
C THR A 118 -0.04 14.41 -6.10
N MET A 119 -0.76 14.05 -5.05
CA MET A 119 -0.32 14.26 -3.68
C MET A 119 0.32 13.00 -3.13
N GLY A 120 1.39 13.16 -2.38
CA GLY A 120 2.01 12.07 -1.62
C GLY A 120 1.05 11.53 -0.55
N VAL A 121 1.20 10.25 -0.23
CA VAL A 121 0.38 9.58 0.79
C VAL A 121 0.99 9.85 2.16
N THR A 122 0.17 10.37 3.08
CA THR A 122 0.56 10.66 4.47
C THR A 122 -0.13 9.77 5.49
N PHE A 123 -0.81 8.73 5.05
CA PHE A 123 -1.56 7.82 5.88
C PHE A 123 -1.40 6.39 5.40
N GLU A 124 -1.75 5.46 6.27
CA GLU A 124 -1.86 4.04 5.96
C GLU A 124 -3.22 3.52 6.35
N TYR A 125 -3.64 2.44 5.72
CA TYR A 125 -4.86 1.74 6.08
C TYR A 125 -4.56 0.67 7.12
N LEU A 126 -5.44 0.56 8.11
CA LEU A 126 -5.56 -0.63 8.95
C LEU A 126 -6.90 -1.27 8.59
N LEU A 127 -6.84 -2.35 7.83
CA LEU A 127 -8.01 -3.09 7.38
C LEU A 127 -8.34 -4.14 8.43
N ASP A 128 -9.46 -3.94 9.12
CA ASP A 128 -9.91 -4.82 10.17
C ASP A 128 -10.91 -5.83 9.60
N PHE A 129 -10.43 -7.05 9.41
CA PHE A 129 -11.23 -8.18 8.99
C PHE A 129 -11.61 -9.03 10.18
N TRP A 130 -12.69 -9.72 10.08
CA TRP A 130 -13.06 -10.71 11.07
C TRP A 130 -13.45 -12.03 10.41
N ARG A 131 -13.33 -13.09 11.19
CA ARG A 131 -13.93 -14.38 10.85
C ARG A 131 -15.41 -14.35 11.23
N PRO A 132 -16.34 -14.59 10.28
CA PRO A 132 -17.76 -14.71 10.60
C PRO A 132 -18.02 -15.76 11.66
N ALA A 133 -19.12 -15.62 12.38
CA ALA A 133 -19.55 -16.66 13.31
C ALA A 133 -19.88 -17.94 12.55
N ASP A 134 -19.56 -19.07 13.15
CA ASP A 134 -20.00 -20.35 12.60
C ASP A 134 -21.53 -20.40 12.63
N LYS A 135 -22.10 -20.91 11.57
CA LYS A 135 -23.55 -21.06 11.46
C LYS A 135 -24.06 -22.22 12.30
#